data_88cb47217a5c3f09d901de1310a95454
#
_entry.id   88cb47217a5c3f09d901de1310a95454
#
_cell.length_a   1.000
_cell.length_b   1.000
_cell.length_c   1.000
_cell.angle_alpha   90.00
_cell.angle_beta   90.00
_cell.angle_gamma   90.00
#
_symmetry.space_group_name_H-M   'P 1'
#
loop_
_entity.id
_entity.type
_entity.pdbx_description
1 polymer ?
#
loop_
_entity_poly.entity_id
_entity_poly.type
_entity_poly.pdbx_seq_one_letter_code
_entity_poly.pdbx_strand_id
1 'polypeptide(L)'
;MKTTIKTLLTIVVILMIFLFFFSCQRPKDTRPSYVDYTYSVPDQTNDGWETAHVSDVNINEGLLVRMMREYFGSRTRDVHSILIIKDRKLVFEVYFPGYDFGPGSAGWRGPYLYFNKNTLHCLHSATKSFTSAMLGIAIDKGFLPDENVRMFSYFPEYSHLWDEQKDKITLKHLLTMTSGLEWNEGDLPLTNEQNDLIRLIRSSDPIGYILGKPVINEPGTSYYYSGGDTNLVGAVIHKATGLNVDLLSREHLCAHLGITNFSWLYFPYNNNVVYCSGDIYMRPRDMAKFGQLLLDGGLWEGERIISEEWVLRSTSQHFTFDSWWNADGYGYQWWIFDYYVAGINQYVHSYSARGWGGQDIIVLPQLNTVVVLTGGNYNVYPPDHDIVRQHILPAIL
;
A
#
# COMPACT_ATOMS: atom_id res chain seq x y z
N MET A 1 -10.73 44.44 43.64
CA MET A 1 -11.26 43.43 42.66
C MET A 1 -10.79 43.59 41.22
N LYS A 2 -10.82 44.78 40.60
CA LYS A 2 -10.37 44.98 39.19
C LYS A 2 -8.87 44.75 38.97
N THR A 3 -8.01 45.05 39.95
CA THR A 3 -6.55 44.90 39.87
C THR A 3 -6.12 43.43 39.93
N THR A 4 -6.78 42.62 40.75
CA THR A 4 -6.46 41.20 40.92
C THR A 4 -6.81 40.37 39.68
N ILE A 5 -7.87 40.74 38.96
CA ILE A 5 -8.29 40.08 37.71
C ILE A 5 -7.32 40.35 36.56
N LYS A 6 -6.80 41.60 36.47
CA LYS A 6 -5.78 41.94 35.44
C LYS A 6 -4.48 41.16 35.66
N THR A 7 -4.04 41.01 36.89
CA THR A 7 -2.80 40.28 37.24
C THR A 7 -2.98 38.78 36.95
N LEU A 8 -4.15 38.20 37.23
CA LEU A 8 -4.43 36.79 36.93
C LEU A 8 -4.50 36.53 35.41
N LEU A 9 -5.12 37.44 34.62
CA LEU A 9 -5.14 37.34 33.16
C LEU A 9 -3.73 37.43 32.55
N THR A 10 -2.88 38.29 33.05
CA THR A 10 -1.49 38.47 32.59
C THR A 10 -0.67 37.20 32.89
N ILE A 11 -0.83 36.58 34.04
CA ILE A 11 -0.16 35.33 34.41
C ILE A 11 -0.62 34.17 33.54
N VAL A 12 -1.94 34.08 33.23
CA VAL A 12 -2.48 33.04 32.35
C VAL A 12 -2.00 33.19 30.91
N VAL A 13 -1.91 34.44 30.40
CA VAL A 13 -1.39 34.70 29.06
C VAL A 13 0.12 34.41 28.99
N ILE A 14 0.88 34.74 30.01
CA ILE A 14 2.34 34.41 30.08
C ILE A 14 2.51 32.88 30.17
N LEU A 15 1.70 32.16 30.93
CA LEU A 15 1.74 30.71 31.01
C LEU A 15 1.35 30.05 29.68
N MET A 16 0.33 30.56 28.97
CA MET A 16 -0.01 30.09 27.63
C MET A 16 1.09 30.36 26.60
N ILE A 17 1.74 31.53 26.65
CA ILE A 17 2.87 31.83 25.78
C ILE A 17 4.06 30.92 26.10
N PHE A 18 4.35 30.64 27.38
CA PHE A 18 5.38 29.67 27.77
C PHE A 18 5.05 28.25 27.31
N LEU A 19 3.79 27.79 27.40
CA LEU A 19 3.36 26.49 26.90
C LEU A 19 3.44 26.42 25.37
N PHE A 20 3.16 27.51 24.65
CA PHE A 20 3.35 27.58 23.20
C PHE A 20 4.83 27.54 22.78
N PHE A 21 5.73 28.17 23.55
CA PHE A 21 7.16 28.08 23.26
C PHE A 21 7.78 26.72 23.57
N PHE A 22 7.23 25.96 24.54
CA PHE A 22 7.69 24.60 24.82
C PHE A 22 7.15 23.57 23.84
N SER A 23 6.03 23.84 23.12
CA SER A 23 5.44 22.90 22.17
C SER A 23 6.03 22.97 20.75
N CYS A 24 6.97 23.90 20.49
CA CYS A 24 7.53 24.13 19.15
C CYS A 24 9.03 23.83 19.02
N GLN A 25 9.62 23.08 19.95
CA GLN A 25 10.92 22.49 19.68
C GLN A 25 10.66 21.27 18.78
N ARG A 26 10.94 21.43 17.48
CA ARG A 26 11.09 20.25 16.59
C ARG A 26 12.02 19.29 17.33
N PRO A 27 11.65 17.99 17.50
CA PRO A 27 12.59 17.03 18.00
C PRO A 27 13.89 17.21 17.22
N LYS A 28 15.03 17.29 17.92
CA LYS A 28 16.32 17.30 17.24
C LYS A 28 16.30 16.09 16.31
N ASP A 29 16.56 16.33 15.03
CA ASP A 29 16.72 15.25 14.06
C ASP A 29 17.90 14.38 14.54
N THR A 30 17.56 13.28 15.19
CA THR A 30 18.51 12.32 15.75
C THR A 30 18.81 11.19 14.78
N ARG A 31 18.40 11.34 13.49
CA ARG A 31 18.73 10.34 12.48
C ARG A 31 20.24 10.12 12.45
N PRO A 32 20.68 8.86 12.45
CA PRO A 32 22.11 8.59 12.37
C PRO A 32 22.69 9.15 11.07
N SER A 33 23.94 9.56 11.10
CA SER A 33 24.68 9.90 9.88
C SER A 33 24.93 8.60 9.11
N TYR A 34 24.40 8.47 7.90
CA TYR A 34 24.68 7.34 7.04
C TYR A 34 25.99 7.46 6.24
N VAL A 35 26.75 8.54 6.50
CA VAL A 35 28.05 8.77 5.85
C VAL A 35 29.02 7.61 6.11
N ASP A 36 28.97 7.01 7.29
CA ASP A 36 29.83 5.88 7.70
C ASP A 36 29.09 4.53 7.67
N TYR A 37 27.99 4.42 6.90
CA TYR A 37 27.25 3.18 6.80
C TYR A 37 28.14 2.01 6.36
N THR A 38 28.05 0.91 7.09
CA THR A 38 28.68 -0.38 6.77
C THR A 38 27.57 -1.42 6.64
N TYR A 39 27.60 -2.18 5.58
CA TYR A 39 26.64 -3.25 5.36
C TYR A 39 26.80 -4.34 6.44
N SER A 40 25.68 -4.91 6.86
CA SER A 40 25.62 -6.13 7.66
C SER A 40 24.50 -7.03 7.14
N VAL A 41 24.71 -8.33 7.24
CA VAL A 41 23.65 -9.32 6.94
C VAL A 41 22.46 -9.06 7.87
N PRO A 42 21.22 -9.06 7.35
CA PRO A 42 20.03 -8.94 8.18
C PRO A 42 20.00 -10.00 9.30
N ASP A 43 19.44 -9.63 10.45
CA ASP A 43 19.31 -10.56 11.58
C ASP A 43 18.49 -11.80 11.18
N GLN A 44 19.04 -12.98 11.41
CA GLN A 44 18.28 -14.21 11.34
C GLN A 44 17.29 -14.25 12.50
N THR A 45 16.00 -14.36 12.20
CA THR A 45 14.93 -14.46 13.19
C THR A 45 14.05 -15.67 12.88
N ASN A 46 13.15 -16.01 13.79
CA ASN A 46 12.24 -17.15 13.60
C ASN A 46 10.93 -16.69 12.95
N ASP A 47 11.03 -15.95 11.84
CA ASP A 47 9.89 -15.38 11.11
C ASP A 47 9.68 -15.99 9.71
N GLY A 48 10.46 -17.03 9.37
CA GLY A 48 10.37 -17.76 8.11
C GLY A 48 11.31 -17.24 7.01
N TRP A 49 12.06 -16.14 7.24
CA TRP A 49 13.08 -15.70 6.30
C TRP A 49 14.44 -16.34 6.58
N GLU A 50 15.05 -16.92 5.54
CA GLU A 50 16.48 -17.16 5.50
C GLU A 50 17.19 -15.84 5.20
N THR A 51 18.28 -15.55 5.93
CA THR A 51 19.12 -14.37 5.66
C THR A 51 20.44 -14.78 5.03
N ALA A 52 20.98 -13.95 4.14
CA ALA A 52 22.25 -14.20 3.49
C ALA A 52 23.03 -12.91 3.23
N HIS A 53 24.30 -13.03 2.93
CA HIS A 53 25.10 -11.90 2.50
C HIS A 53 24.73 -11.53 1.06
N VAL A 54 24.75 -10.23 0.72
CA VAL A 54 24.39 -9.76 -0.63
C VAL A 54 25.24 -10.38 -1.73
N SER A 55 26.52 -10.72 -1.45
CA SER A 55 27.39 -11.40 -2.40
C SER A 55 26.97 -12.85 -2.71
N ASP A 56 26.25 -13.52 -1.79
CA ASP A 56 25.77 -14.89 -1.99
C ASP A 56 24.69 -15.01 -3.05
N VAL A 57 24.08 -13.86 -3.40
CA VAL A 57 23.05 -13.71 -4.43
C VAL A 57 23.45 -12.74 -5.55
N ASN A 58 24.74 -12.52 -5.71
CA ASN A 58 25.32 -11.67 -6.76
C ASN A 58 24.88 -10.20 -6.73
N ILE A 59 24.63 -9.64 -5.56
CA ILE A 59 24.35 -8.20 -5.41
C ILE A 59 25.65 -7.46 -5.05
N ASN A 60 25.88 -6.33 -5.69
CA ASN A 60 27.05 -5.47 -5.44
C ASN A 60 26.85 -4.66 -4.15
N GLU A 61 27.51 -5.11 -3.06
CA GLU A 61 27.50 -4.44 -1.75
C GLU A 61 27.90 -2.95 -1.85
N GLY A 62 28.97 -2.67 -2.60
CA GLY A 62 29.51 -1.31 -2.69
C GLY A 62 28.49 -0.31 -3.25
N LEU A 63 27.59 -0.72 -4.15
CA LEU A 63 26.54 0.12 -4.69
C LEU A 63 25.43 0.37 -3.67
N LEU A 64 25.04 -0.62 -2.86
CA LEU A 64 24.08 -0.45 -1.77
C LEU A 64 24.67 0.43 -0.66
N VAL A 65 25.94 0.24 -0.29
CA VAL A 65 26.63 1.11 0.68
C VAL A 65 26.69 2.55 0.17
N ARG A 66 26.97 2.76 -1.12
CA ARG A 66 26.94 4.09 -1.73
C ARG A 66 25.55 4.71 -1.68
N MET A 67 24.49 3.96 -2.00
CA MET A 67 23.10 4.41 -1.83
C MET A 67 22.84 4.92 -0.41
N MET A 68 23.26 4.17 0.60
CA MET A 68 23.05 4.56 2.00
C MET A 68 23.79 5.83 2.35
N ARG A 69 25.04 5.99 1.91
CA ARG A 69 25.90 7.15 2.25
C ARG A 69 25.48 8.42 1.51
N GLU A 70 25.23 8.32 0.22
CA GLU A 70 24.98 9.49 -0.63
C GLU A 70 23.50 9.89 -0.61
N TYR A 71 22.60 8.95 -0.79
CA TYR A 71 21.17 9.24 -0.94
C TYR A 71 20.51 9.53 0.41
N PHE A 72 20.74 8.68 1.42
CA PHE A 72 20.15 8.84 2.73
C PHE A 72 20.91 9.83 3.64
N GLY A 73 22.14 10.19 3.31
CA GLY A 73 22.88 11.26 3.97
C GLY A 73 22.26 12.66 3.82
N SER A 74 21.44 12.88 2.79
CA SER A 74 20.88 14.20 2.45
C SER A 74 19.63 14.63 3.25
N ARG A 75 19.04 13.77 4.07
CA ARG A 75 17.91 14.04 4.99
C ARG A 75 16.62 14.60 4.36
N THR A 76 16.45 14.53 3.05
CA THR A 76 15.33 15.19 2.36
C THR A 76 14.07 14.32 2.21
N ARG A 77 14.15 13.03 2.53
CA ARG A 77 13.10 12.06 2.25
C ARG A 77 12.76 11.24 3.50
N ASP A 78 11.48 10.97 3.72
CA ASP A 78 10.97 10.24 4.87
C ASP A 78 10.73 8.77 4.50
N VAL A 79 11.83 8.03 4.31
CA VAL A 79 11.82 6.57 4.14
C VAL A 79 11.95 5.93 5.51
N HIS A 80 11.12 4.93 5.82
CA HIS A 80 11.11 4.25 7.12
C HIS A 80 11.78 2.88 7.07
N SER A 81 11.71 2.18 5.95
CA SER A 81 12.45 0.92 5.75
C SER A 81 12.75 0.64 4.28
N ILE A 82 13.80 -0.14 4.05
CA ILE A 82 14.11 -0.79 2.77
C ILE A 82 14.49 -2.23 3.06
N LEU A 83 13.80 -3.17 2.39
CA LEU A 83 14.13 -4.58 2.40
C LEU A 83 14.37 -5.05 0.96
N ILE A 84 15.37 -5.91 0.76
CA ILE A 84 15.59 -6.60 -0.51
C ILE A 84 15.62 -8.11 -0.22
N ILE A 85 14.72 -8.81 -0.88
CA ILE A 85 14.64 -10.26 -0.91
C ILE A 85 15.10 -10.69 -2.31
N LYS A 86 16.13 -11.51 -2.38
CA LYS A 86 16.68 -12.04 -3.62
C LYS A 86 16.87 -13.54 -3.49
N ASP A 87 16.37 -14.29 -4.47
CA ASP A 87 16.43 -15.74 -4.49
C ASP A 87 15.89 -16.37 -3.18
N ARG A 88 14.74 -15.85 -2.70
CA ARG A 88 14.03 -16.22 -1.46
C ARG A 88 14.79 -15.92 -0.16
N LYS A 89 15.86 -15.13 -0.19
CA LYS A 89 16.68 -14.76 0.97
C LYS A 89 16.54 -13.27 1.26
N LEU A 90 16.36 -12.91 2.51
CA LEU A 90 16.42 -11.53 2.97
C LEU A 90 17.91 -11.14 3.05
N VAL A 91 18.35 -10.27 2.13
CA VAL A 91 19.76 -9.91 1.97
C VAL A 91 20.08 -8.46 2.30
N PHE A 92 19.07 -7.60 2.36
CA PHE A 92 19.24 -6.22 2.77
C PHE A 92 18.04 -5.78 3.59
N GLU A 93 18.31 -5.14 4.74
CA GLU A 93 17.27 -4.67 5.64
C GLU A 93 17.78 -3.48 6.44
N VAL A 94 17.13 -2.34 6.28
CA VAL A 94 17.46 -1.11 7.01
C VAL A 94 16.18 -0.39 7.45
N TYR A 95 16.27 0.28 8.59
CA TYR A 95 15.18 1.04 9.19
C TYR A 95 15.65 2.44 9.56
N PHE A 96 14.76 3.41 9.38
CA PHE A 96 15.03 4.82 9.63
C PHE A 96 13.97 5.39 10.58
N PRO A 97 14.34 6.32 11.46
CA PRO A 97 13.35 7.05 12.21
C PRO A 97 12.62 8.06 11.33
N GLY A 98 11.33 8.28 11.57
CA GLY A 98 10.51 9.21 10.80
C GLY A 98 9.16 9.48 11.46
N TYR A 99 8.31 10.26 10.79
CA TYR A 99 6.96 10.53 11.24
C TYR A 99 6.00 9.46 10.74
N ASP A 100 5.31 8.80 11.66
CA ASP A 100 4.23 7.90 11.33
C ASP A 100 3.03 8.66 10.74
N PHE A 101 2.05 7.92 10.19
CA PHE A 101 0.81 8.50 9.70
C PHE A 101 0.00 9.10 10.85
N GLY A 102 -0.47 10.34 10.65
CA GLY A 102 -1.29 11.07 11.62
C GLY A 102 -2.55 11.63 10.96
N PRO A 103 -3.67 10.89 10.94
CA PRO A 103 -4.90 11.38 10.33
C PRO A 103 -5.37 12.68 10.98
N GLY A 104 -5.65 13.70 10.14
CA GLY A 104 -6.11 15.02 10.58
C GLY A 104 -5.02 15.93 11.16
N SER A 105 -3.78 15.48 11.30
CA SER A 105 -2.66 16.33 11.72
C SER A 105 -2.13 17.20 10.57
N ALA A 106 -1.46 18.30 10.90
CA ALA A 106 -0.80 19.15 9.91
C ALA A 106 0.26 18.34 9.14
N GLY A 107 0.11 18.25 7.82
CA GLY A 107 1.01 17.47 6.98
C GLY A 107 0.92 15.96 7.17
N TRP A 108 -0.17 15.46 7.74
CA TRP A 108 -0.42 14.04 8.01
C TRP A 108 0.64 13.37 8.89
N ARG A 109 1.38 14.15 9.67
CA ARG A 109 2.45 13.69 10.56
C ARG A 109 1.89 13.31 11.91
N GLY A 110 1.98 12.03 12.22
CA GLY A 110 1.75 11.46 13.54
C GLY A 110 2.97 11.55 14.46
N PRO A 111 3.13 10.62 15.40
CA PRO A 111 4.28 10.57 16.28
C PRO A 111 5.57 10.30 15.50
N TYR A 112 6.69 10.85 15.99
CA TYR A 112 8.02 10.50 15.49
C TYR A 112 8.46 9.17 16.11
N LEU A 113 8.72 8.17 15.27
CA LEU A 113 9.04 6.80 15.69
C LEU A 113 10.43 6.38 15.21
N TYR A 114 11.03 5.44 15.96
CA TYR A 114 12.20 4.67 15.54
C TYR A 114 11.69 3.36 14.96
N PHE A 115 11.47 3.35 13.64
CA PHE A 115 10.95 2.17 12.95
C PHE A 115 11.92 0.99 13.04
N ASN A 116 11.39 -0.21 13.07
CA ASN A 116 12.14 -1.46 13.14
C ASN A 116 11.31 -2.62 12.56
N LYS A 117 11.90 -3.82 12.50
CA LYS A 117 11.26 -5.03 11.93
C LYS A 117 9.93 -5.44 12.57
N ASN A 118 9.60 -4.92 13.76
CA ASN A 118 8.35 -5.23 14.47
C ASN A 118 7.30 -4.11 14.33
N THR A 119 7.66 -2.96 13.79
CA THR A 119 6.76 -1.83 13.65
C THR A 119 5.77 -2.10 12.52
N LEU A 120 4.48 -1.99 12.83
CA LEU A 120 3.42 -2.04 11.81
C LEU A 120 3.37 -0.72 11.06
N HIS A 121 3.24 -0.80 9.75
CA HIS A 121 2.97 0.34 8.87
C HIS A 121 1.55 0.29 8.34
N CYS A 122 0.91 1.45 8.25
CA CYS A 122 -0.30 1.63 7.47
C CYS A 122 0.05 1.57 5.98
N LEU A 123 -0.46 0.56 5.27
CA LEU A 123 -0.09 0.33 3.87
C LEU A 123 -0.88 1.18 2.88
N HIS A 124 -1.87 1.95 3.36
CA HIS A 124 -2.74 2.75 2.50
C HIS A 124 -3.21 1.95 1.27
N SER A 125 -3.13 2.51 0.09
CA SER A 125 -3.63 1.89 -1.13
C SER A 125 -2.91 0.60 -1.57
N ALA A 126 -1.75 0.26 -1.01
CA ALA A 126 -1.15 -1.06 -1.25
C ALA A 126 -2.07 -2.20 -0.76
N THR A 127 -2.99 -1.91 0.16
CA THR A 127 -4.09 -2.79 0.60
C THR A 127 -4.93 -3.33 -0.56
N LYS A 128 -5.09 -2.56 -1.64
CA LYS A 128 -5.88 -2.95 -2.80
C LYS A 128 -5.37 -4.22 -3.46
N SER A 129 -4.05 -4.40 -3.50
CA SER A 129 -3.44 -5.62 -4.04
C SER A 129 -3.71 -6.84 -3.15
N PHE A 130 -3.81 -6.66 -1.83
CA PHE A 130 -4.27 -7.73 -0.92
C PHE A 130 -5.74 -8.07 -1.17
N THR A 131 -6.61 -7.07 -1.36
CA THR A 131 -8.02 -7.30 -1.70
C THR A 131 -8.16 -8.07 -3.02
N SER A 132 -7.35 -7.74 -4.04
CA SER A 132 -7.27 -8.51 -5.28
C SER A 132 -6.87 -9.97 -5.05
N ALA A 133 -5.83 -10.22 -4.25
CA ALA A 133 -5.40 -11.57 -3.90
C ALA A 133 -6.51 -12.35 -3.17
N MET A 134 -7.27 -11.68 -2.30
CA MET A 134 -8.39 -12.31 -1.60
C MET A 134 -9.53 -12.69 -2.55
N LEU A 135 -9.78 -11.89 -3.61
CA LEU A 135 -10.73 -12.29 -4.65
C LEU A 135 -10.24 -13.53 -5.42
N GLY A 136 -8.95 -13.59 -5.76
CA GLY A 136 -8.36 -14.78 -6.38
C GLY A 136 -8.53 -16.02 -5.53
N ILE A 137 -8.24 -15.94 -4.24
CA ILE A 137 -8.45 -17.04 -3.30
C ILE A 137 -9.93 -17.45 -3.23
N ALA A 138 -10.85 -16.47 -3.22
CA ALA A 138 -12.30 -16.78 -3.22
C ALA A 138 -12.75 -17.49 -4.49
N ILE A 139 -12.20 -17.15 -5.66
CA ILE A 139 -12.43 -17.85 -6.94
C ILE A 139 -11.81 -19.25 -6.89
N ASP A 140 -10.56 -19.39 -6.48
CA ASP A 140 -9.85 -20.67 -6.38
C ASP A 140 -10.58 -21.67 -5.47
N LYS A 141 -11.26 -21.16 -4.44
CA LYS A 141 -12.08 -21.97 -3.51
C LYS A 141 -13.52 -22.24 -4.02
N GLY A 142 -13.88 -21.70 -5.17
CA GLY A 142 -15.20 -21.90 -5.78
C GLY A 142 -16.34 -21.08 -5.18
N PHE A 143 -16.03 -20.05 -4.36
CA PHE A 143 -17.04 -19.11 -3.85
C PHE A 143 -17.58 -18.18 -4.94
N LEU A 144 -16.77 -17.92 -5.96
CA LEU A 144 -17.09 -17.13 -7.15
C LEU A 144 -16.64 -17.89 -8.39
N PRO A 145 -17.36 -17.82 -9.51
CA PRO A 145 -16.96 -18.53 -10.72
C PRO A 145 -15.72 -17.91 -11.38
N ASP A 146 -15.69 -16.60 -11.52
CA ASP A 146 -14.58 -15.83 -12.08
C ASP A 146 -14.78 -14.31 -11.86
N GLU A 147 -13.88 -13.48 -12.39
CA GLU A 147 -13.94 -12.02 -12.29
C GLU A 147 -14.90 -11.35 -13.30
N ASN A 148 -15.54 -12.11 -14.19
CA ASN A 148 -16.49 -11.55 -15.17
C ASN A 148 -17.92 -11.53 -14.64
N VAL A 149 -18.16 -12.03 -13.43
CA VAL A 149 -19.47 -11.94 -12.79
C VAL A 149 -19.91 -10.49 -12.64
N ARG A 150 -21.21 -10.25 -12.84
CA ARG A 150 -21.82 -8.93 -12.69
C ARG A 150 -21.87 -8.53 -11.23
N MET A 151 -21.22 -7.43 -10.90
CA MET A 151 -21.09 -6.96 -9.51
C MET A 151 -22.45 -6.74 -8.85
N PHE A 152 -23.39 -6.10 -9.55
CA PHE A 152 -24.67 -5.69 -8.96
C PHE A 152 -25.55 -6.87 -8.53
N SER A 153 -25.38 -8.06 -9.12
CA SER A 153 -26.12 -9.27 -8.75
C SER A 153 -25.90 -9.71 -7.29
N TYR A 154 -24.84 -9.25 -6.64
CA TYR A 154 -24.53 -9.52 -5.24
C TYR A 154 -25.21 -8.57 -4.24
N PHE A 155 -25.95 -7.56 -4.75
CA PHE A 155 -26.55 -6.50 -3.94
C PHE A 155 -28.07 -6.36 -4.14
N PRO A 156 -28.87 -7.44 -3.97
CA PRO A 156 -30.32 -7.37 -4.16
C PRO A 156 -31.02 -6.39 -3.22
N GLU A 157 -30.45 -6.12 -2.05
CA GLU A 157 -30.96 -5.12 -1.09
C GLU A 157 -30.86 -3.68 -1.61
N TYR A 158 -30.00 -3.41 -2.59
CA TYR A 158 -29.87 -2.13 -3.26
C TYR A 158 -30.54 -2.06 -4.63
N SER A 159 -31.53 -2.93 -4.91
CA SER A 159 -32.24 -3.00 -6.18
C SER A 159 -32.85 -1.67 -6.63
N HIS A 160 -33.15 -0.78 -5.71
CA HIS A 160 -33.64 0.58 -5.98
C HIS A 160 -32.56 1.53 -6.58
N LEU A 161 -31.27 1.15 -6.52
CA LEU A 161 -30.12 1.85 -7.12
C LEU A 161 -29.70 1.23 -8.45
N TRP A 162 -30.35 0.12 -8.86
CA TRP A 162 -30.03 -0.60 -10.10
C TRP A 162 -30.39 0.21 -11.34
N ASP A 163 -29.56 0.15 -12.35
CA ASP A 163 -29.83 0.57 -13.72
C ASP A 163 -29.07 -0.32 -14.71
N GLU A 164 -29.43 -0.22 -16.01
CA GLU A 164 -28.84 -1.06 -17.07
C GLU A 164 -27.32 -0.86 -17.24
N GLN A 165 -26.79 0.30 -16.92
CA GLN A 165 -25.35 0.57 -17.04
C GLN A 165 -24.59 -0.05 -15.87
N LYS A 166 -25.11 0.05 -14.65
CA LYS A 166 -24.53 -0.60 -13.47
C LYS A 166 -24.56 -2.13 -13.59
N ASP A 167 -25.58 -2.68 -14.23
CA ASP A 167 -25.67 -4.12 -14.46
C ASP A 167 -24.55 -4.67 -15.36
N LYS A 168 -23.93 -3.82 -16.18
CA LYS A 168 -22.79 -4.21 -17.02
C LYS A 168 -21.46 -4.28 -16.26
N ILE A 169 -21.38 -3.69 -15.07
CA ILE A 169 -20.14 -3.65 -14.30
C ILE A 169 -19.82 -5.03 -13.77
N THR A 170 -18.64 -5.54 -14.12
CA THR A 170 -18.10 -6.83 -13.63
C THR A 170 -17.03 -6.57 -12.56
N LEU A 171 -16.64 -7.63 -11.83
CA LEU A 171 -15.50 -7.55 -10.90
C LEU A 171 -14.21 -7.18 -11.63
N LYS A 172 -14.04 -7.65 -12.88
CA LYS A 172 -12.91 -7.25 -13.72
C LYS A 172 -12.83 -5.73 -13.90
N HIS A 173 -13.97 -5.07 -14.17
CA HIS A 173 -13.99 -3.61 -14.31
C HIS A 173 -13.62 -2.90 -13.01
N LEU A 174 -14.04 -3.42 -11.85
CA LEU A 174 -13.63 -2.89 -10.54
C LEU A 174 -12.13 -3.09 -10.27
N LEU A 175 -11.60 -4.28 -10.57
CA LEU A 175 -10.19 -4.62 -10.39
C LEU A 175 -9.26 -3.76 -11.26
N THR A 176 -9.70 -3.41 -12.46
CA THR A 176 -8.93 -2.60 -13.42
C THR A 176 -9.20 -1.11 -13.31
N MET A 177 -9.99 -0.65 -12.32
CA MET A 177 -10.39 0.75 -12.17
C MET A 177 -11.10 1.34 -13.41
N THR A 178 -11.92 0.51 -14.05
CA THR A 178 -12.65 0.87 -15.28
C THR A 178 -14.16 0.67 -15.14
N SER A 179 -14.70 0.76 -13.92
CA SER A 179 -16.13 0.59 -13.66
C SER A 179 -17.01 1.62 -14.37
N GLY A 180 -16.47 2.79 -14.65
CA GLY A 180 -17.20 3.93 -15.22
C GLY A 180 -18.07 4.67 -14.21
N LEU A 181 -18.09 4.26 -12.93
CA LEU A 181 -18.75 5.00 -11.86
C LEU A 181 -18.09 6.38 -11.66
N GLU A 182 -18.92 7.40 -11.46
CA GLU A 182 -18.43 8.73 -11.08
C GLU A 182 -17.68 8.64 -9.75
N TRP A 183 -16.43 9.10 -9.76
CA TRP A 183 -15.61 9.06 -8.57
C TRP A 183 -14.59 10.19 -8.59
N ASN A 184 -14.43 10.91 -7.48
CA ASN A 184 -13.46 11.98 -7.36
C ASN A 184 -12.62 11.81 -6.09
N GLU A 185 -11.53 11.06 -6.21
CA GLU A 185 -10.58 10.80 -5.11
C GLU A 185 -9.25 11.52 -5.35
N GLY A 186 -8.80 11.61 -6.62
CA GLY A 186 -7.49 12.15 -6.99
C GLY A 186 -7.45 13.65 -7.24
N ASP A 187 -8.53 14.23 -7.77
CA ASP A 187 -8.54 15.63 -8.20
C ASP A 187 -8.77 16.61 -7.04
N LEU A 188 -9.37 16.14 -5.96
CA LEU A 188 -9.64 16.94 -4.78
C LEU A 188 -8.74 16.48 -3.62
N PRO A 189 -8.16 17.40 -2.83
CA PRO A 189 -7.37 17.03 -1.68
C PRO A 189 -8.23 16.30 -0.62
N LEU A 190 -7.63 15.43 0.17
CA LEU A 190 -8.31 14.69 1.25
C LEU A 190 -8.88 15.59 2.37
N THR A 191 -8.56 16.89 2.36
CA THR A 191 -9.17 17.90 3.23
C THR A 191 -10.48 18.48 2.67
N ASN A 192 -10.80 18.18 1.41
CA ASN A 192 -12.02 18.66 0.76
C ASN A 192 -13.18 17.70 1.08
N GLU A 193 -14.28 18.25 1.62
CA GLU A 193 -15.47 17.47 1.94
C GLU A 193 -16.24 16.92 0.72
N GLN A 194 -15.89 17.36 -0.48
CA GLN A 194 -16.43 16.85 -1.73
C GLN A 194 -15.61 15.68 -2.31
N ASN A 195 -14.46 15.38 -1.73
CA ASN A 195 -13.67 14.20 -2.10
C ASN A 195 -14.44 12.93 -1.76
N ASP A 196 -14.61 12.06 -2.76
CA ASP A 196 -15.45 10.86 -2.62
C ASP A 196 -14.90 9.85 -1.61
N LEU A 197 -13.59 9.76 -1.46
CA LEU A 197 -12.98 8.91 -0.43
C LEU A 197 -13.35 9.42 0.98
N ILE A 198 -13.33 10.73 1.21
CA ILE A 198 -13.71 11.33 2.49
C ILE A 198 -15.20 11.13 2.77
N ARG A 199 -16.06 11.30 1.76
CA ARG A 199 -17.50 11.03 1.89
C ARG A 199 -17.77 9.55 2.18
N LEU A 200 -17.07 8.67 1.47
CA LEU A 200 -17.16 7.23 1.70
C LEU A 200 -16.78 6.86 3.13
N ILE A 201 -15.64 7.34 3.63
CA ILE A 201 -15.17 7.07 5.01
C ILE A 201 -16.18 7.57 6.05
N ARG A 202 -16.87 8.68 5.77
CA ARG A 202 -17.87 9.27 6.66
C ARG A 202 -19.28 8.67 6.50
N SER A 203 -19.49 7.78 5.55
CA SER A 203 -20.80 7.18 5.31
C SER A 203 -21.13 6.10 6.35
N SER A 204 -22.37 6.10 6.83
CA SER A 204 -22.94 4.99 7.61
C SER A 204 -23.35 3.80 6.74
N ASP A 205 -23.46 4.01 5.42
CA ASP A 205 -23.72 2.99 4.41
C ASP A 205 -22.72 3.16 3.25
N PRO A 206 -21.47 2.68 3.43
CA PRO A 206 -20.42 2.86 2.42
C PRO A 206 -20.74 2.16 1.09
N ILE A 207 -21.39 1.01 1.13
CA ILE A 207 -21.73 0.26 -0.09
C ILE A 207 -22.85 0.95 -0.86
N GLY A 208 -23.92 1.37 -0.17
CA GLY A 208 -24.99 2.16 -0.78
C GLY A 208 -24.49 3.51 -1.33
N TYR A 209 -23.51 4.14 -0.66
CA TYR A 209 -22.86 5.35 -1.18
C TYR A 209 -22.20 5.12 -2.54
N ILE A 210 -21.43 4.04 -2.71
CA ILE A 210 -20.76 3.74 -3.97
C ILE A 210 -21.77 3.34 -5.05
N LEU A 211 -22.70 2.43 -4.72
CA LEU A 211 -23.74 1.98 -5.65
C LEU A 211 -24.68 3.10 -6.07
N GLY A 212 -24.83 4.14 -5.26
CA GLY A 212 -25.61 5.36 -5.58
C GLY A 212 -24.95 6.28 -6.61
N LYS A 213 -23.66 6.05 -6.96
CA LYS A 213 -22.98 6.86 -7.98
C LYS A 213 -23.53 6.56 -9.38
N PRO A 214 -23.66 7.58 -10.27
CA PRO A 214 -24.01 7.32 -11.66
C PRO A 214 -22.84 6.69 -12.42
N VAL A 215 -23.15 5.93 -13.46
CA VAL A 215 -22.17 5.50 -14.47
C VAL A 215 -22.03 6.63 -15.48
N ILE A 216 -20.84 7.19 -15.62
CA ILE A 216 -20.54 8.32 -16.53
C ILE A 216 -19.71 7.92 -17.74
N ASN A 217 -19.10 6.73 -17.71
CA ASN A 217 -18.37 6.12 -18.82
C ASN A 217 -18.84 4.68 -19.01
N GLU A 218 -18.79 4.16 -20.24
CA GLU A 218 -19.08 2.73 -20.51
C GLU A 218 -18.07 1.87 -19.72
N PRO A 219 -18.54 0.89 -18.92
CA PRO A 219 -17.65 0.00 -18.17
C PRO A 219 -16.60 -0.68 -19.05
N GLY A 220 -15.34 -0.68 -18.60
CA GLY A 220 -14.21 -1.25 -19.32
C GLY A 220 -13.49 -0.29 -20.28
N THR A 221 -13.95 0.96 -20.46
CA THR A 221 -13.41 1.85 -21.50
C THR A 221 -12.44 2.92 -20.98
N SER A 222 -12.63 3.37 -19.74
CA SER A 222 -11.87 4.50 -19.18
C SER A 222 -11.35 4.14 -17.80
N TYR A 223 -10.07 4.37 -17.57
CA TYR A 223 -9.46 4.22 -16.25
C TYR A 223 -9.74 5.45 -15.39
N TYR A 224 -10.22 5.20 -14.18
CA TYR A 224 -10.31 6.21 -13.14
C TYR A 224 -10.04 5.59 -11.76
N TYR A 225 -8.99 6.04 -11.09
CA TYR A 225 -8.58 5.47 -9.80
C TYR A 225 -9.67 5.66 -8.75
N SER A 226 -10.17 4.56 -8.19
CA SER A 226 -11.33 4.53 -7.31
C SER A 226 -11.16 3.59 -6.11
N GLY A 227 -11.11 4.17 -4.91
CA GLY A 227 -11.26 3.41 -3.67
C GLY A 227 -12.64 2.77 -3.55
N GLY A 228 -13.67 3.35 -4.17
CA GLY A 228 -15.02 2.80 -4.25
C GLY A 228 -15.03 1.44 -4.94
N ASP A 229 -14.39 1.31 -6.10
CA ASP A 229 -14.30 0.07 -6.86
C ASP A 229 -13.73 -1.08 -5.99
N THR A 230 -12.64 -0.82 -5.29
CA THR A 230 -12.03 -1.84 -4.42
C THR A 230 -12.91 -2.24 -3.24
N ASN A 231 -13.64 -1.28 -2.65
CA ASN A 231 -14.57 -1.60 -1.55
C ASN A 231 -15.76 -2.43 -2.05
N LEU A 232 -16.22 -2.24 -3.30
CA LEU A 232 -17.20 -3.13 -3.91
C LEU A 232 -16.65 -4.54 -4.13
N VAL A 233 -15.38 -4.69 -4.54
CA VAL A 233 -14.72 -6.01 -4.61
C VAL A 233 -14.76 -6.70 -3.24
N GLY A 234 -14.36 -6.00 -2.18
CA GLY A 234 -14.42 -6.53 -0.82
C GLY A 234 -15.83 -6.91 -0.35
N ALA A 235 -16.83 -6.10 -0.70
CA ALA A 235 -18.21 -6.37 -0.39
C ALA A 235 -18.75 -7.61 -1.14
N VAL A 236 -18.38 -7.82 -2.41
CA VAL A 236 -18.71 -9.03 -3.16
C VAL A 236 -18.04 -10.26 -2.56
N ILE A 237 -16.77 -10.18 -2.16
CA ILE A 237 -16.09 -11.27 -1.44
C ILE A 237 -16.90 -11.64 -0.18
N HIS A 238 -17.30 -10.66 0.62
CA HIS A 238 -18.11 -10.91 1.81
C HIS A 238 -19.45 -11.59 1.47
N LYS A 239 -20.15 -11.11 0.47
CA LYS A 239 -21.44 -11.69 0.03
C LYS A 239 -21.30 -13.14 -0.48
N ALA A 240 -20.23 -13.42 -1.20
CA ALA A 240 -20.00 -14.75 -1.78
C ALA A 240 -19.51 -15.77 -0.74
N THR A 241 -18.66 -15.35 0.20
CA THR A 241 -18.01 -16.25 1.17
C THR A 241 -18.72 -16.32 2.52
N GLY A 242 -19.51 -15.31 2.85
CA GLY A 242 -20.04 -15.09 4.21
C GLY A 242 -19.01 -14.56 5.23
N LEU A 243 -17.73 -14.39 4.81
CA LEU A 243 -16.64 -13.90 5.64
C LEU A 243 -16.24 -12.48 5.23
N ASN A 244 -15.91 -11.64 6.20
CA ASN A 244 -15.22 -10.39 5.90
C ASN A 244 -13.82 -10.66 5.36
N VAL A 245 -13.28 -9.74 4.53
CA VAL A 245 -11.97 -9.88 3.90
C VAL A 245 -10.84 -10.06 4.92
N ASP A 246 -10.92 -9.45 6.09
CA ASP A 246 -9.95 -9.61 7.18
C ASP A 246 -9.92 -11.04 7.72
N LEU A 247 -11.09 -11.67 7.94
CA LEU A 247 -11.18 -13.05 8.39
C LEU A 247 -10.72 -14.01 7.29
N LEU A 248 -11.19 -13.79 6.06
CA LEU A 248 -10.76 -14.60 4.91
C LEU A 248 -9.23 -14.50 4.72
N SER A 249 -8.64 -13.29 4.85
CA SER A 249 -7.19 -13.11 4.74
C SER A 249 -6.43 -13.80 5.87
N ARG A 250 -6.97 -13.77 7.08
CA ARG A 250 -6.37 -14.47 8.23
C ARG A 250 -6.27 -15.97 8.00
N GLU A 251 -7.37 -16.58 7.52
CA GLU A 251 -7.48 -18.03 7.38
C GLU A 251 -6.73 -18.55 6.14
N HIS A 252 -6.82 -17.84 5.01
CA HIS A 252 -6.41 -18.38 3.71
C HIS A 252 -5.19 -17.70 3.09
N LEU A 253 -4.63 -16.70 3.74
CA LEU A 253 -3.41 -16.03 3.29
C LEU A 253 -2.40 -15.93 4.44
N CYS A 254 -2.72 -15.15 5.47
CA CYS A 254 -1.77 -14.78 6.51
C CYS A 254 -1.30 -15.98 7.35
N ALA A 255 -2.21 -16.92 7.68
CA ALA A 255 -1.85 -18.12 8.45
C ALA A 255 -0.81 -18.96 7.71
N HIS A 256 -0.96 -19.16 6.41
CA HIS A 256 -0.04 -19.93 5.58
C HIS A 256 1.32 -19.23 5.41
N LEU A 257 1.34 -17.91 5.39
CA LEU A 257 2.57 -17.11 5.33
C LEU A 257 3.24 -16.91 6.71
N GLY A 258 2.65 -17.46 7.79
CA GLY A 258 3.12 -17.22 9.15
C GLY A 258 3.04 -15.75 9.58
N ILE A 259 2.10 -14.98 9.01
CA ILE A 259 1.83 -13.59 9.36
C ILE A 259 0.81 -13.57 10.50
N THR A 260 1.27 -13.22 11.70
CA THR A 260 0.44 -13.24 12.91
C THR A 260 0.03 -11.88 13.42
N ASN A 261 0.78 -10.83 13.04
CA ASN A 261 0.55 -9.46 13.49
C ASN A 261 0.22 -8.56 12.30
N PHE A 262 -1.06 -8.38 12.06
CA PHE A 262 -1.61 -7.48 11.04
C PHE A 262 -3.02 -7.08 11.46
N SER A 263 -3.54 -5.99 10.88
CA SER A 263 -4.93 -5.60 11.09
C SER A 263 -5.49 -4.87 9.87
N TRP A 264 -6.73 -5.18 9.52
CA TRP A 264 -7.53 -4.41 8.58
C TRP A 264 -8.30 -3.34 9.34
N LEU A 265 -8.52 -2.19 8.73
CA LEU A 265 -9.44 -1.21 9.27
C LEU A 265 -10.87 -1.47 8.79
N TYR A 266 -11.79 -1.02 9.61
CA TYR A 266 -13.22 -0.99 9.29
C TYR A 266 -13.67 0.45 9.09
N PHE A 267 -14.76 0.63 8.36
CA PHE A 267 -15.33 1.96 8.24
C PHE A 267 -15.75 2.50 9.62
N PRO A 268 -15.34 3.73 9.98
CA PRO A 268 -15.54 4.25 11.35
C PRO A 268 -17.01 4.45 11.73
N TYR A 269 -17.90 4.63 10.76
CA TYR A 269 -19.33 4.77 10.95
C TYR A 269 -20.13 3.52 10.59
N ASN A 270 -19.45 2.44 10.17
CA ASN A 270 -20.02 1.12 9.94
C ASN A 270 -18.97 0.04 10.22
N ASN A 271 -18.78 -0.32 11.46
CA ASN A 271 -17.76 -1.28 11.92
C ASN A 271 -18.01 -2.74 11.50
N ASN A 272 -19.05 -3.01 10.70
CA ASN A 272 -19.29 -4.32 10.11
C ASN A 272 -18.71 -4.44 8.69
N VAL A 273 -18.26 -3.34 8.09
CA VAL A 273 -17.71 -3.30 6.74
C VAL A 273 -16.21 -3.00 6.79
N VAL A 274 -15.41 -3.90 6.22
CA VAL A 274 -13.95 -3.73 6.12
C VAL A 274 -13.63 -2.67 5.08
N TYR A 275 -12.69 -1.78 5.39
CA TYR A 275 -12.17 -0.77 4.47
C TYR A 275 -11.12 -1.41 3.55
N CYS A 276 -11.58 -2.00 2.43
CA CYS A 276 -10.78 -2.83 1.55
C CYS A 276 -9.86 -2.05 0.60
N SER A 277 -10.06 -0.75 0.44
CA SER A 277 -9.25 0.09 -0.46
C SER A 277 -8.04 0.72 0.21
N GLY A 278 -7.89 0.56 1.53
CA GLY A 278 -6.80 1.16 2.28
C GLY A 278 -6.61 0.59 3.67
N ASP A 279 -5.45 0.91 4.23
CA ASP A 279 -5.14 0.89 5.65
C ASP A 279 -5.11 -0.50 6.32
N ILE A 280 -4.64 -1.55 5.59
CA ILE A 280 -4.09 -2.71 6.28
C ILE A 280 -2.79 -2.29 6.98
N TYR A 281 -2.59 -2.74 8.22
CA TYR A 281 -1.35 -2.57 8.96
C TYR A 281 -0.53 -3.84 8.93
N MET A 282 0.75 -3.75 8.55
CA MET A 282 1.63 -4.91 8.40
C MET A 282 3.10 -4.54 8.65
N ARG A 283 3.90 -5.51 9.09
CA ARG A 283 5.36 -5.32 9.23
C ARG A 283 6.04 -5.42 7.86
N PRO A 284 7.17 -4.72 7.63
CA PRO A 284 7.89 -4.79 6.35
C PRO A 284 8.30 -6.22 5.92
N ARG A 285 8.73 -7.06 6.85
CA ARG A 285 9.05 -8.47 6.55
C ARG A 285 7.84 -9.29 6.13
N ASP A 286 6.65 -8.97 6.66
CA ASP A 286 5.39 -9.62 6.27
C ASP A 286 4.90 -9.12 4.90
N MET A 287 5.11 -7.83 4.58
CA MET A 287 4.89 -7.30 3.22
C MET A 287 5.75 -8.05 2.19
N ALA A 288 7.01 -8.32 2.56
CA ALA A 288 7.94 -9.07 1.71
C ALA A 288 7.44 -10.50 1.43
N LYS A 289 6.83 -11.18 2.41
CA LYS A 289 6.24 -12.51 2.20
C LYS A 289 5.11 -12.49 1.18
N PHE A 290 4.26 -11.48 1.22
CA PHE A 290 3.21 -11.31 0.22
C PHE A 290 3.80 -11.08 -1.17
N GLY A 291 4.82 -10.23 -1.30
CA GLY A 291 5.53 -10.04 -2.56
C GLY A 291 6.18 -11.33 -3.08
N GLN A 292 6.82 -12.11 -2.19
CA GLN A 292 7.45 -13.38 -2.55
C GLN A 292 6.42 -14.44 -2.97
N LEU A 293 5.27 -14.51 -2.31
CA LEU A 293 4.16 -15.38 -2.72
C LEU A 293 3.76 -15.13 -4.18
N LEU A 294 3.61 -13.86 -4.56
CA LEU A 294 3.25 -13.50 -5.94
C LEU A 294 4.40 -13.78 -6.92
N LEU A 295 5.65 -13.51 -6.52
CA LEU A 295 6.84 -13.84 -7.31
C LEU A 295 6.94 -15.33 -7.62
N ASP A 296 6.57 -16.17 -6.66
CA ASP A 296 6.57 -17.63 -6.80
C ASP A 296 5.27 -18.18 -7.41
N GLY A 297 4.51 -17.34 -8.10
CA GLY A 297 3.26 -17.73 -8.79
C GLY A 297 2.19 -18.27 -7.84
N GLY A 298 2.15 -17.79 -6.60
CA GLY A 298 1.16 -18.16 -5.58
C GLY A 298 1.53 -19.42 -4.77
N LEU A 299 2.78 -19.90 -4.86
CA LEU A 299 3.32 -20.97 -4.03
C LEU A 299 4.06 -20.42 -2.81
N TRP A 300 3.84 -21.02 -1.64
CA TRP A 300 4.59 -20.75 -0.43
C TRP A 300 4.95 -22.05 0.28
N GLU A 301 6.23 -22.31 0.50
CA GLU A 301 6.74 -23.56 1.13
C GLU A 301 6.15 -24.85 0.53
N GLY A 302 5.89 -24.85 -0.79
CA GLY A 302 5.32 -25.97 -1.52
C GLY A 302 3.80 -26.06 -1.50
N GLU A 303 3.12 -25.19 -0.76
CA GLU A 303 1.66 -25.08 -0.74
C GLU A 303 1.15 -24.03 -1.73
N ARG A 304 0.08 -24.36 -2.48
CA ARG A 304 -0.60 -23.43 -3.39
C ARG A 304 -1.61 -22.59 -2.61
N ILE A 305 -1.28 -21.31 -2.39
CA ILE A 305 -2.14 -20.37 -1.66
C ILE A 305 -3.07 -19.62 -2.62
N ILE A 306 -2.54 -19.24 -3.78
CA ILE A 306 -3.25 -18.56 -4.86
C ILE A 306 -2.92 -19.31 -6.16
N SER A 307 -3.88 -19.47 -7.07
CA SER A 307 -3.60 -20.09 -8.37
C SER A 307 -2.56 -19.29 -9.16
N GLU A 308 -1.69 -19.98 -9.88
CA GLU A 308 -0.74 -19.35 -10.79
C GLU A 308 -1.47 -18.53 -11.86
N GLU A 309 -2.61 -19.03 -12.31
CA GLU A 309 -3.47 -18.35 -13.28
C GLU A 309 -3.95 -16.99 -12.75
N TRP A 310 -4.38 -16.91 -11.48
CA TRP A 310 -4.76 -15.63 -10.88
C TRP A 310 -3.57 -14.70 -10.74
N VAL A 311 -2.42 -15.20 -10.29
CA VAL A 311 -1.20 -14.39 -10.19
C VAL A 311 -0.85 -13.78 -11.54
N LEU A 312 -0.77 -14.60 -12.60
CA LEU A 312 -0.47 -14.14 -13.95
C LEU A 312 -1.49 -13.10 -14.43
N ARG A 313 -2.79 -13.36 -14.27
CA ARG A 313 -3.84 -12.41 -14.69
C ARG A 313 -3.79 -11.12 -13.89
N SER A 314 -3.66 -11.19 -12.56
CA SER A 314 -3.71 -10.01 -11.71
C SER A 314 -2.53 -9.09 -11.89
N THR A 315 -1.35 -9.64 -12.21
CA THR A 315 -0.11 -8.87 -12.40
C THR A 315 0.18 -8.53 -13.87
N SER A 316 -0.68 -8.96 -14.79
CA SER A 316 -0.61 -8.54 -16.20
C SER A 316 -1.19 -7.14 -16.40
N GLN A 317 -0.70 -6.44 -17.42
CA GLN A 317 -1.20 -5.12 -17.79
C GLN A 317 -2.55 -5.23 -18.50
N HIS A 318 -3.61 -4.72 -17.88
CA HIS A 318 -4.97 -4.65 -18.43
C HIS A 318 -5.33 -3.27 -18.94
N PHE A 319 -4.70 -2.24 -18.40
CA PHE A 319 -4.83 -0.87 -18.86
C PHE A 319 -3.43 -0.27 -19.07
N THR A 320 -3.26 0.44 -20.18
CA THR A 320 -2.01 1.13 -20.54
C THR A 320 -2.16 2.60 -20.24
N PHE A 321 -1.19 3.21 -19.56
CA PHE A 321 -1.15 4.63 -19.32
C PHE A 321 -0.41 5.37 -20.43
N ASP A 322 -0.84 6.60 -20.70
CA ASP A 322 -0.06 7.56 -21.44
C ASP A 322 1.14 8.03 -20.61
N SER A 323 2.14 8.62 -21.26
CA SER A 323 3.41 9.04 -20.65
C SER A 323 3.33 10.04 -19.47
N TRP A 324 2.14 10.49 -19.13
CA TRP A 324 1.88 11.41 -18.01
C TRP A 324 1.76 10.71 -16.64
N TRP A 325 1.55 9.39 -16.62
CA TRP A 325 1.48 8.61 -15.40
C TRP A 325 2.87 8.09 -15.03
N ASN A 326 3.19 8.09 -13.73
CA ASN A 326 4.45 7.50 -13.26
C ASN A 326 4.38 5.97 -13.17
N ALA A 327 3.68 5.34 -14.09
CA ALA A 327 3.54 3.91 -14.29
C ALA A 327 3.22 3.65 -15.76
N ASP A 328 3.53 2.46 -16.26
CA ASP A 328 3.27 2.06 -17.65
C ASP A 328 1.86 1.51 -17.82
N GLY A 329 1.28 0.96 -16.73
CA GLY A 329 -0.08 0.43 -16.78
C GLY A 329 -0.62 -0.03 -15.43
N TYR A 330 -1.77 -0.71 -15.50
CA TYR A 330 -2.48 -1.24 -14.34
C TYR A 330 -3.01 -2.66 -14.61
N GLY A 331 -2.80 -3.53 -13.63
CA GLY A 331 -3.34 -4.89 -13.59
C GLY A 331 -4.61 -4.96 -12.74
N TYR A 332 -4.85 -6.09 -12.07
CA TYR A 332 -5.93 -6.21 -11.07
C TYR A 332 -5.45 -5.68 -9.72
N GLN A 333 -5.52 -4.36 -9.55
CA GLN A 333 -5.05 -3.61 -8.37
C GLN A 333 -3.52 -3.63 -8.20
N TRP A 334 -2.78 -3.81 -9.30
CA TRP A 334 -1.32 -3.77 -9.36
C TRP A 334 -0.87 -2.69 -10.33
N TRP A 335 0.10 -1.87 -9.92
CA TRP A 335 0.77 -0.90 -10.76
C TRP A 335 1.87 -1.61 -11.57
N ILE A 336 1.96 -1.35 -12.87
CA ILE A 336 2.94 -1.96 -13.78
C ILE A 336 4.00 -0.93 -14.15
N PHE A 337 5.28 -1.35 -14.11
CA PHE A 337 6.42 -0.52 -14.48
C PHE A 337 7.42 -1.34 -15.27
N ASP A 338 7.99 -0.70 -16.30
CA ASP A 338 9.11 -1.20 -17.08
C ASP A 338 10.31 -0.27 -16.88
N TYR A 339 11.21 -0.62 -15.97
CA TYR A 339 12.39 0.19 -15.68
C TYR A 339 13.43 0.05 -16.78
N TYR A 340 13.69 1.12 -17.52
CA TYR A 340 14.83 1.14 -18.44
C TYR A 340 16.15 1.24 -17.68
N VAL A 341 17.04 0.25 -17.89
CA VAL A 341 18.36 0.18 -17.27
C VAL A 341 19.42 0.43 -18.33
N ALA A 342 19.97 1.66 -18.35
CA ALA A 342 20.90 2.11 -19.37
C ALA A 342 22.19 1.27 -19.43
N GLY A 343 22.67 0.75 -18.28
CA GLY A 343 23.91 -0.05 -18.21
C GLY A 343 23.87 -1.35 -19.01
N ILE A 344 22.67 -1.93 -19.20
CA ILE A 344 22.47 -3.16 -19.97
C ILE A 344 21.59 -2.95 -21.21
N ASN A 345 21.10 -1.72 -21.44
CA ASN A 345 20.20 -1.34 -22.53
C ASN A 345 18.94 -2.23 -22.60
N GLN A 346 18.32 -2.51 -21.46
CA GLN A 346 17.14 -3.36 -21.37
C GLN A 346 16.09 -2.77 -20.41
N TYR A 347 14.85 -3.24 -20.56
CA TYR A 347 13.78 -2.97 -19.63
C TYR A 347 13.65 -4.12 -18.61
N VAL A 348 13.48 -3.77 -17.34
CA VAL A 348 13.17 -4.71 -16.27
C VAL A 348 11.72 -4.50 -15.88
N HIS A 349 10.90 -5.50 -16.15
CA HIS A 349 9.48 -5.49 -15.82
C HIS A 349 9.27 -5.63 -14.32
N SER A 350 8.29 -4.89 -13.79
CA SER A 350 7.84 -5.03 -12.41
C SER A 350 6.34 -4.82 -12.27
N TYR A 351 5.79 -5.39 -11.22
CA TYR A 351 4.48 -5.02 -10.71
C TYR A 351 4.58 -4.65 -9.23
N SER A 352 3.77 -3.66 -8.81
CA SER A 352 3.91 -3.08 -7.47
C SER A 352 2.56 -2.87 -6.80
N ALA A 353 2.46 -3.28 -5.52
CA ALA A 353 1.43 -2.78 -4.62
C ALA A 353 1.89 -1.45 -4.05
N ARG A 354 1.14 -0.36 -4.29
CA ARG A 354 1.56 0.99 -3.92
C ARG A 354 0.58 1.67 -2.99
N GLY A 355 1.13 2.33 -1.99
CA GLY A 355 0.38 3.12 -1.02
C GLY A 355 0.94 4.52 -0.80
N TRP A 356 0.05 5.42 -0.43
CA TRP A 356 0.40 6.81 -0.14
C TRP A 356 1.49 6.90 0.92
N GLY A 357 2.43 7.82 0.74
CA GLY A 357 3.57 8.02 1.63
C GLY A 357 4.80 7.17 1.29
N GLY A 358 4.72 6.26 0.30
CA GLY A 358 5.82 5.39 -0.10
C GLY A 358 5.78 4.03 0.59
N GLN A 359 4.60 3.41 0.58
CA GLN A 359 4.41 2.03 0.99
C GLN A 359 4.39 1.18 -0.27
N ASP A 360 5.47 0.49 -0.58
CA ASP A 360 5.59 -0.29 -1.81
C ASP A 360 6.04 -1.72 -1.57
N ILE A 361 5.42 -2.65 -2.30
CA ILE A 361 5.89 -4.02 -2.49
C ILE A 361 6.14 -4.16 -3.98
N ILE A 362 7.40 -4.09 -4.38
CA ILE A 362 7.84 -4.10 -5.78
C ILE A 362 8.38 -5.49 -6.10
N VAL A 363 7.79 -6.16 -7.06
CA VAL A 363 8.20 -7.48 -7.52
C VAL A 363 8.88 -7.34 -8.87
N LEU A 364 10.07 -7.93 -8.99
CA LEU A 364 10.94 -7.91 -10.17
C LEU A 364 11.14 -9.37 -10.65
N PRO A 365 10.21 -9.94 -11.43
CA PRO A 365 10.22 -11.38 -11.76
C PRO A 365 11.49 -11.83 -12.47
N GLN A 366 11.97 -11.05 -13.44
CA GLN A 366 13.18 -11.38 -14.22
C GLN A 366 14.44 -11.45 -13.36
N LEU A 367 14.42 -10.81 -12.18
CA LEU A 367 15.56 -10.76 -11.27
C LEU A 367 15.34 -11.63 -10.02
N ASN A 368 14.23 -12.38 -9.94
CA ASN A 368 13.86 -13.16 -8.77
C ASN A 368 13.99 -12.34 -7.47
N THR A 369 13.42 -11.14 -7.47
CA THR A 369 13.63 -10.14 -6.41
C THR A 369 12.33 -9.49 -5.97
N VAL A 370 12.19 -9.28 -4.66
CA VAL A 370 11.18 -8.43 -4.06
C VAL A 370 11.87 -7.28 -3.32
N VAL A 371 11.38 -6.07 -3.53
CA VAL A 371 11.81 -4.88 -2.77
C VAL A 371 10.62 -4.35 -1.99
N VAL A 372 10.81 -4.12 -0.71
CA VAL A 372 9.82 -3.47 0.15
C VAL A 372 10.34 -2.12 0.60
N LEU A 373 9.51 -1.12 0.45
CA LEU A 373 9.76 0.24 0.94
C LEU A 373 8.59 0.66 1.82
N THR A 374 8.89 1.37 2.91
CA THR A 374 7.88 2.07 3.72
C THR A 374 8.35 3.49 3.96
N GLY A 375 7.41 4.44 4.10
CA GLY A 375 7.77 5.84 4.29
C GLY A 375 6.64 6.72 4.80
N GLY A 376 6.98 7.98 5.09
CA GLY A 376 6.09 9.04 5.56
C GLY A 376 6.00 10.24 4.59
N ASN A 377 6.17 10.03 3.29
CA ASN A 377 6.21 11.09 2.27
C ASN A 377 4.81 11.58 1.86
N TYR A 378 3.95 11.93 2.84
CA TYR A 378 2.52 12.24 2.61
C TYR A 378 2.25 13.54 1.82
N ASN A 379 3.22 14.45 1.76
CA ASN A 379 3.06 15.76 1.09
C ASN A 379 4.06 15.99 -0.03
N VAL A 380 4.84 14.97 -0.35
CA VAL A 380 5.87 15.03 -1.40
C VAL A 380 5.79 13.74 -2.21
N TYR A 381 6.28 13.78 -3.45
CA TYR A 381 6.40 12.58 -4.26
C TYR A 381 7.37 11.60 -3.57
N PRO A 382 6.94 10.36 -3.29
CA PRO A 382 7.80 9.38 -2.64
C PRO A 382 8.93 8.93 -3.58
N PRO A 383 10.12 8.62 -3.04
CA PRO A 383 11.30 8.30 -3.85
C PRO A 383 11.40 6.83 -4.28
N ASP A 384 10.39 6.02 -4.04
CA ASP A 384 10.40 4.57 -4.08
C ASP A 384 10.97 4.01 -5.38
N HIS A 385 10.34 4.38 -6.51
CA HIS A 385 10.77 3.94 -7.84
C HIS A 385 12.11 4.54 -8.26
N ASP A 386 12.46 5.74 -7.78
CA ASP A 386 13.79 6.33 -8.01
C ASP A 386 14.87 5.54 -7.27
N ILE A 387 14.60 5.12 -6.02
CA ILE A 387 15.53 4.26 -5.26
C ILE A 387 15.77 2.94 -6.00
N VAL A 388 14.71 2.31 -6.47
CA VAL A 388 14.82 1.05 -7.23
C VAL A 388 15.61 1.26 -8.50
N ARG A 389 15.21 2.22 -9.33
CA ARG A 389 15.81 2.46 -10.66
C ARG A 389 17.26 2.92 -10.59
N GLN A 390 17.59 3.84 -9.66
CA GLN A 390 18.89 4.51 -9.63
C GLN A 390 19.91 3.78 -8.75
N HIS A 391 19.47 2.96 -7.80
CA HIS A 391 20.35 2.37 -6.81
C HIS A 391 20.24 0.85 -6.69
N ILE A 392 19.01 0.31 -6.58
CA ILE A 392 18.83 -1.13 -6.34
C ILE A 392 19.07 -1.94 -7.61
N LEU A 393 18.44 -1.56 -8.73
CA LEU A 393 18.65 -2.25 -10.00
C LEU A 393 20.11 -2.27 -10.44
N PRO A 394 20.87 -1.15 -10.40
CA PRO A 394 22.30 -1.20 -10.71
C PRO A 394 23.13 -2.08 -9.77
N ALA A 395 22.67 -2.32 -8.55
CA ALA A 395 23.37 -3.20 -7.60
C ALA A 395 23.08 -4.70 -7.85
N ILE A 396 21.94 -5.02 -8.47
CA ILE A 396 21.50 -6.39 -8.75
C ILE A 396 22.01 -6.87 -10.14
N LEU A 397 22.14 -5.96 -11.09
CA LEU A 397 22.54 -6.21 -12.48
C LEU A 397 24.05 -6.05 -12.66
#